data_1c48e2a6eb607bdfc6bd14b8557d2321
#
_entry.id   1c48e2a6eb607bdfc6bd14b8557d2321
#
_cell.length_a   1.000
_cell.length_b   1.000
_cell.length_c   1.000
_cell.angle_alpha   90.00
_cell.angle_beta   90.00
_cell.angle_gamma   90.00
#
_symmetry.space_group_name_H-M   'P 1'
#
loop_
_entity.id
_entity.type
_entity.pdbx_description
1 polymer ?
#
loop_
_entity_poly.entity_id
_entity_poly.type
_entity_poly.pdbx_seq_one_letter_code
_entity_poly.pdbx_strand_id
1 'polypeptide(L)'
;FRDRESLSNHLQPGISKVILTAPGTDIPNIVNGITPLDNKLENIYSAASCTTNTIVPVLKVMNDKYSIKNAHIETIHSYTNDQNLLDNYHKKSRRGRGAPDNIVLTTTGAAIAAGKCLPELKGKITASSVRVPVPNVSVAIMILDLDQSTNLEELNNYLENISTLGDLHKQIELYKFPDGVSKDFIGNKHTSIIDSYATQVSLDGTRCHLY
;
A
#
# COMPACT_ATOMS: atom_id res chain seq x y z
N PHE A 1 -5.33 8.86 19.05
CA PHE A 1 -3.91 8.66 19.37
C PHE A 1 -3.15 8.42 18.07
N ARG A 2 -2.33 9.39 17.58
CA ARG A 2 -1.51 9.23 16.37
C ARG A 2 -0.13 9.88 16.47
N ASP A 3 0.13 10.58 17.57
CA ASP A 3 1.38 11.28 17.87
C ASP A 3 2.11 10.59 19.01
N ARG A 4 3.39 10.93 19.16
CA ARG A 4 4.25 10.37 20.19
C ARG A 4 3.73 10.62 21.59
N GLU A 5 3.24 11.82 21.88
CA GLU A 5 2.78 12.21 23.20
C GLU A 5 1.61 11.31 23.67
N SER A 6 0.56 11.21 22.84
CA SER A 6 -0.61 10.39 23.18
C SER A 6 -0.29 8.89 23.26
N LEU A 7 0.63 8.40 22.43
CA LEU A 7 1.04 6.98 22.42
C LEU A 7 1.96 6.64 23.61
N SER A 8 2.71 7.60 24.13
CA SER A 8 3.57 7.40 25.30
C SER A 8 2.79 6.98 26.54
N ASN A 9 1.51 7.34 26.65
CA ASN A 9 0.64 6.93 27.75
C ASN A 9 0.41 5.41 27.82
N HIS A 10 0.70 4.68 26.73
CA HIS A 10 0.62 3.22 26.70
C HIS A 10 1.92 2.52 27.13
N LEU A 11 3.02 3.26 27.31
CA LEU A 11 4.26 2.74 27.87
C LEU A 11 4.14 2.64 29.39
N GLN A 12 3.59 1.53 29.87
CA GLN A 12 3.40 1.21 31.28
C GLN A 12 4.44 0.17 31.73
N PRO A 13 4.65 -0.04 33.03
CA PRO A 13 5.52 -1.11 33.52
C PRO A 13 5.18 -2.45 32.88
N GLY A 14 6.18 -3.11 32.28
CA GLY A 14 6.02 -4.35 31.54
C GLY A 14 5.76 -4.19 30.04
N ILE A 15 5.49 -2.99 29.54
CA ILE A 15 5.34 -2.70 28.11
C ILE A 15 6.64 -2.13 27.55
N SER A 16 7.32 -2.89 26.71
CA SER A 16 8.58 -2.47 26.10
C SER A 16 8.41 -1.69 24.80
N LYS A 17 7.30 -1.92 24.08
CA LYS A 17 7.02 -1.29 22.78
C LYS A 17 5.54 -1.02 22.60
N VAL A 18 5.25 0.08 21.90
CA VAL A 18 3.91 0.47 21.43
C VAL A 18 3.91 0.51 19.92
N ILE A 19 2.97 -0.19 19.28
CA ILE A 19 2.81 -0.22 17.81
C ILE A 19 1.44 0.35 17.47
N LEU A 20 1.43 1.49 16.80
CA LEU A 20 0.24 2.09 16.24
C LEU A 20 -0.12 1.40 14.93
N THR A 21 -1.29 0.79 14.82
CA THR A 21 -1.79 0.14 13.60
C THR A 21 -2.48 1.13 12.63
N ALA A 22 -1.89 2.31 12.49
CA ALA A 22 -2.35 3.39 11.60
C ALA A 22 -1.16 4.31 11.29
N PRO A 23 -1.25 5.21 10.27
CA PRO A 23 -0.20 6.19 10.01
C PRO A 23 0.02 7.09 11.23
N GLY A 24 1.25 7.16 11.68
CA GLY A 24 1.68 8.00 12.80
C GLY A 24 2.17 9.37 12.35
N THR A 25 2.03 10.35 13.23
CA THR A 25 2.65 11.67 13.12
C THR A 25 3.88 11.67 14.04
N ASP A 26 5.01 12.19 13.63
CA ASP A 26 6.25 12.34 14.41
C ASP A 26 6.83 11.01 15.00
N ILE A 27 6.41 9.88 14.50
CA ILE A 27 6.92 8.55 14.85
C ILE A 27 7.31 7.76 13.58
N PRO A 28 8.30 6.83 13.69
CA PRO A 28 8.70 6.02 12.53
C PRO A 28 7.54 5.18 11.99
N ASN A 29 7.33 5.26 10.68
CA ASN A 29 6.40 4.36 9.97
C ASN A 29 7.20 3.17 9.43
N ILE A 30 6.82 1.98 9.84
CA ILE A 30 7.52 0.74 9.51
C ILE A 30 6.72 -0.06 8.48
N VAL A 31 7.39 -0.48 7.43
CA VAL A 31 6.93 -1.51 6.50
C VAL A 31 7.82 -2.72 6.70
N ASN A 32 7.24 -3.84 7.10
CA ASN A 32 7.98 -5.05 7.44
C ASN A 32 8.80 -5.56 6.24
N GLY A 33 10.05 -5.94 6.50
CA GLY A 33 10.99 -6.40 5.47
C GLY A 33 11.62 -5.28 4.62
N ILE A 34 11.15 -4.02 4.73
CA ILE A 34 11.66 -2.87 3.96
C ILE A 34 12.32 -1.84 4.86
N THR A 35 11.62 -1.39 5.89
CA THR A 35 12.12 -0.35 6.78
C THR A 35 12.89 -1.00 7.93
N PRO A 36 14.16 -0.62 8.15
CA PRO A 36 14.92 -1.17 9.27
C PRO A 36 14.30 -0.77 10.61
N LEU A 37 14.24 -1.74 11.51
CA LEU A 37 13.85 -1.50 12.90
C LEU A 37 15.10 -1.11 13.70
N ASP A 38 15.23 0.14 14.09
CA ASP A 38 16.22 0.54 15.10
C ASP A 38 15.69 0.24 16.49
N ASN A 39 15.90 -1.02 16.93
CA ASN A 39 15.41 -1.52 18.21
C ASN A 39 16.07 -0.87 19.45
N LYS A 40 17.11 -0.07 19.26
CA LYS A 40 17.89 0.49 20.39
C LYS A 40 17.41 1.87 20.83
N LEU A 41 16.87 2.66 19.88
CA LEU A 41 16.55 4.06 20.11
C LEU A 41 15.05 4.35 20.15
N GLU A 42 14.21 3.44 19.73
CA GLU A 42 12.78 3.70 19.55
C GLU A 42 11.92 2.62 20.20
N ASN A 43 10.89 3.04 20.90
CA ASN A 43 9.91 2.16 21.55
C ASN A 43 8.47 2.42 21.10
N ILE A 44 8.24 3.42 20.24
CA ILE A 44 6.94 3.75 19.66
C ILE A 44 7.05 3.77 18.15
N TYR A 45 6.31 2.90 17.47
CA TYR A 45 6.30 2.76 16.02
C TYR A 45 4.90 2.86 15.45
N SER A 46 4.80 3.26 14.19
CA SER A 46 3.62 3.11 13.37
C SER A 46 3.81 1.96 12.39
N ALA A 47 2.83 1.07 12.28
CA ALA A 47 2.77 0.05 11.23
C ALA A 47 2.35 0.63 9.86
N ALA A 48 2.42 1.95 9.68
CA ALA A 48 2.02 2.68 8.49
C ALA A 48 0.53 2.50 8.12
N SER A 49 0.17 2.76 6.87
CA SER A 49 -1.21 2.56 6.36
C SER A 49 -1.33 1.24 5.63
N CYS A 50 -2.57 0.75 5.46
CA CYS A 50 -2.88 -0.39 4.61
C CYS A 50 -2.30 -0.20 3.20
N THR A 51 -2.56 0.94 2.56
CA THR A 51 -2.03 1.26 1.23
C THR A 51 -0.51 1.26 1.20
N THR A 52 0.16 1.84 2.20
CA THR A 52 1.63 1.85 2.26
C THR A 52 2.19 0.43 2.35
N ASN A 53 1.61 -0.42 3.18
CA ASN A 53 2.03 -1.81 3.31
C ASN A 53 1.77 -2.64 2.04
N THR A 54 0.76 -2.28 1.25
CA THR A 54 0.49 -2.93 -0.03
C THR A 54 1.49 -2.49 -1.10
N ILE A 55 1.67 -1.18 -1.30
CA ILE A 55 2.44 -0.69 -2.46
C ILE A 55 3.96 -0.75 -2.27
N VAL A 56 4.47 -0.53 -1.05
CA VAL A 56 5.92 -0.40 -0.82
C VAL A 56 6.68 -1.69 -1.10
N PRO A 57 6.25 -2.89 -0.66
CA PRO A 57 6.91 -4.14 -1.02
C PRO A 57 6.96 -4.39 -2.54
N VAL A 58 5.86 -4.11 -3.24
CA VAL A 58 5.78 -4.28 -4.70
C VAL A 58 6.68 -3.28 -5.41
N LEU A 59 6.63 -1.99 -5.02
CA LEU A 59 7.52 -0.97 -5.59
C LEU A 59 8.99 -1.31 -5.36
N LYS A 60 9.35 -1.88 -4.20
CA LYS A 60 10.72 -2.30 -3.90
C LYS A 60 11.20 -3.35 -4.88
N VAL A 61 10.49 -4.46 -5.03
CA VAL A 61 10.91 -5.55 -5.93
C VAL A 61 10.92 -5.12 -7.39
N MET A 62 9.96 -4.30 -7.80
CA MET A 62 9.90 -3.76 -9.17
C MET A 62 11.05 -2.80 -9.44
N ASN A 63 11.39 -1.93 -8.48
CA ASN A 63 12.49 -0.99 -8.64
C ASN A 63 13.86 -1.70 -8.64
N ASP A 64 14.05 -2.71 -7.80
CA ASP A 64 15.29 -3.49 -7.74
C ASP A 64 15.58 -4.22 -9.04
N LYS A 65 14.54 -4.74 -9.69
CA LYS A 65 14.68 -5.54 -10.92
C LYS A 65 14.68 -4.69 -12.18
N TYR A 66 13.76 -3.71 -12.27
CA TYR A 66 13.47 -3.03 -13.52
C TYR A 66 13.79 -1.53 -13.50
N SER A 67 14.16 -0.97 -12.34
CA SER A 67 14.44 0.47 -12.15
C SER A 67 13.27 1.36 -12.59
N ILE A 68 12.47 1.83 -11.63
CA ILE A 68 11.29 2.65 -11.89
C ILE A 68 11.71 4.08 -12.25
N LYS A 69 11.31 4.56 -13.44
CA LYS A 69 11.42 5.97 -13.87
C LYS A 69 10.38 6.84 -13.19
N ASN A 70 9.12 6.46 -13.37
CA ASN A 70 7.96 7.12 -12.80
C ASN A 70 6.90 6.09 -12.41
N ALA A 71 6.05 6.46 -11.48
CA ALA A 71 4.91 5.65 -11.08
C ALA A 71 3.67 6.50 -10.86
N HIS A 72 2.51 5.96 -11.23
CA HIS A 72 1.23 6.46 -10.77
C HIS A 72 0.49 5.37 -10.03
N ILE A 73 -0.04 5.70 -8.84
CA ILE A 73 -0.78 4.76 -8.00
C ILE A 73 -2.20 5.29 -7.82
N GLU A 74 -3.16 4.58 -8.39
CA GLU A 74 -4.57 4.82 -8.12
C GLU A 74 -5.05 3.79 -7.08
N THR A 75 -5.77 4.24 -6.05
CA THR A 75 -6.36 3.35 -5.07
C THR A 75 -7.88 3.38 -5.13
N ILE A 76 -8.48 2.24 -5.43
CA ILE A 76 -9.92 2.00 -5.30
C ILE A 76 -10.13 1.43 -3.89
N HIS A 77 -10.49 2.32 -2.96
CA HIS A 77 -10.36 2.04 -1.54
C HIS A 77 -11.73 1.83 -0.89
N SER A 78 -11.85 0.78 -0.10
CA SER A 78 -13.02 0.57 0.77
C SER A 78 -13.27 1.78 1.67
N TYR A 79 -14.52 2.05 2.04
CA TYR A 79 -14.82 3.13 2.97
C TYR A 79 -14.28 2.82 4.39
N THR A 80 -14.00 3.85 5.15
CA THR A 80 -13.47 3.76 6.52
C THR A 80 -14.16 4.78 7.41
N ASN A 81 -13.91 4.72 8.72
CA ASN A 81 -14.43 5.70 9.69
C ASN A 81 -14.01 7.17 9.43
N ASP A 82 -13.12 7.41 8.47
CA ASP A 82 -12.79 8.76 7.98
C ASP A 82 -13.84 9.30 6.97
N GLN A 83 -14.91 8.56 6.72
CA GLN A 83 -16.06 8.98 5.92
C GLN A 83 -17.32 8.95 6.78
N ASN A 84 -18.22 9.88 6.52
CA ASN A 84 -19.54 9.85 7.17
C ASN A 84 -20.40 8.72 6.60
N LEU A 85 -21.20 8.10 7.44
CA LEU A 85 -22.18 7.09 7.02
C LEU A 85 -23.37 7.74 6.27
N LEU A 86 -23.81 8.88 6.77
CA LEU A 86 -24.82 9.73 6.15
C LEU A 86 -24.21 11.08 5.83
N ASP A 87 -24.84 11.85 4.91
CA ASP A 87 -24.39 13.19 4.56
C ASP A 87 -24.27 14.07 5.80
N ASN A 88 -23.08 14.56 6.08
CA ASN A 88 -22.79 15.45 7.21
C ASN A 88 -21.49 16.22 6.97
N TYR A 89 -21.24 17.22 7.82
CA TYR A 89 -20.02 18.01 7.78
C TYR A 89 -18.77 17.13 7.91
N HIS A 90 -17.76 17.42 7.07
CA HIS A 90 -16.43 16.85 7.16
C HIS A 90 -15.40 17.87 6.63
N LYS A 91 -14.22 17.96 7.26
CA LYS A 91 -13.15 18.88 6.84
C LYS A 91 -12.70 18.69 5.38
N LYS A 92 -12.80 17.47 4.86
CA LYS A 92 -12.67 17.13 3.45
C LYS A 92 -14.08 16.93 2.90
N SER A 93 -14.68 17.94 2.30
CA SER A 93 -16.10 18.00 1.96
C SER A 93 -16.65 16.73 1.29
N ARG A 94 -15.91 16.17 0.33
CA ARG A 94 -16.34 14.94 -0.37
C ARG A 94 -16.47 13.73 0.54
N ARG A 95 -15.68 13.64 1.63
CA ARG A 95 -15.77 12.54 2.63
C ARG A 95 -16.94 12.72 3.61
N GLY A 96 -17.60 13.86 3.56
CA GLY A 96 -18.83 14.11 4.28
C GLY A 96 -20.08 13.51 3.63
N ARG A 97 -19.98 13.05 2.38
CA ARG A 97 -21.10 12.39 1.67
C ARG A 97 -21.19 10.93 2.13
N GLY A 98 -22.42 10.41 2.20
CA GLY A 98 -22.73 9.06 2.67
C GLY A 98 -21.89 7.98 1.99
N ALA A 99 -21.05 7.31 2.76
CA ALA A 99 -20.07 6.35 2.23
C ALA A 99 -20.67 5.14 1.51
N PRO A 100 -21.83 4.58 1.95
CA PRO A 100 -22.45 3.42 1.29
C PRO A 100 -23.01 3.72 -0.10
N ASP A 101 -23.28 4.99 -0.42
CA ASP A 101 -24.04 5.36 -1.62
C ASP A 101 -23.20 6.15 -2.65
N ASN A 102 -21.94 6.44 -2.36
CA ASN A 102 -21.14 7.33 -3.19
C ASN A 102 -19.77 6.75 -3.56
N ILE A 103 -19.38 6.97 -4.82
CA ILE A 103 -17.98 6.91 -5.25
C ILE A 103 -17.35 8.27 -4.97
N VAL A 104 -16.30 8.32 -4.15
CA VAL A 104 -15.70 9.55 -3.64
C VAL A 104 -14.27 9.72 -4.10
N LEU A 105 -14.01 10.68 -4.98
CA LEU A 105 -12.64 11.09 -5.33
C LEU A 105 -12.02 11.82 -4.14
N THR A 106 -10.84 11.42 -3.73
CA THR A 106 -10.15 12.02 -2.58
C THR A 106 -8.63 11.97 -2.73
N THR A 107 -7.94 12.59 -1.78
CA THR A 107 -6.48 12.60 -1.73
C THR A 107 -5.94 11.41 -0.92
N THR A 108 -4.74 10.98 -1.26
CA THR A 108 -3.98 9.97 -0.50
C THR A 108 -2.57 10.47 -0.18
N GLY A 109 -2.02 10.04 0.94
CA GLY A 109 -0.61 10.25 1.30
C GLY A 109 0.32 9.13 0.82
N ALA A 110 -0.17 8.21 0.00
CA ALA A 110 0.54 6.99 -0.38
C ALA A 110 1.89 7.28 -1.08
N ALA A 111 1.93 8.23 -2.03
CA ALA A 111 3.16 8.61 -2.73
C ALA A 111 4.23 9.16 -1.78
N ILE A 112 3.83 10.03 -0.84
CA ILE A 112 4.73 10.60 0.16
C ILE A 112 5.25 9.50 1.10
N ALA A 113 4.37 8.60 1.54
CA ALA A 113 4.73 7.51 2.43
C ALA A 113 5.68 6.51 1.75
N ALA A 114 5.42 6.16 0.49
CA ALA A 114 6.29 5.31 -0.31
C ALA A 114 7.69 5.93 -0.49
N GLY A 115 7.78 7.22 -0.82
CA GLY A 115 9.05 7.94 -0.94
C GLY A 115 9.82 8.11 0.38
N LYS A 116 9.17 7.95 1.54
CA LYS A 116 9.85 7.87 2.84
C LYS A 116 10.46 6.48 3.08
N CYS A 117 9.78 5.41 2.65
CA CYS A 117 10.26 4.04 2.79
C CYS A 117 11.29 3.67 1.72
N LEU A 118 11.17 4.25 0.52
CA LEU A 118 12.02 4.03 -0.65
C LEU A 118 12.53 5.40 -1.14
N PRO A 119 13.61 5.93 -0.53
CA PRO A 119 14.11 7.28 -0.85
C PRO A 119 14.48 7.49 -2.32
N GLU A 120 14.92 6.45 -3.01
CA GLU A 120 15.26 6.43 -4.44
C GLU A 120 14.06 6.69 -5.36
N LEU A 121 12.84 6.47 -4.87
CA LEU A 121 11.57 6.76 -5.57
C LEU A 121 10.95 8.10 -5.17
N LYS A 122 11.60 8.86 -4.29
CA LYS A 122 11.10 10.17 -3.87
C LYS A 122 10.98 11.12 -5.07
N GLY A 123 9.79 11.68 -5.26
CA GLY A 123 9.49 12.59 -6.37
C GLY A 123 9.11 11.90 -7.68
N LYS A 124 9.28 10.57 -7.79
CA LYS A 124 8.90 9.80 -8.98
C LYS A 124 7.48 9.24 -8.92
N ILE A 125 6.82 9.32 -7.76
CA ILE A 125 5.50 8.70 -7.54
C ILE A 125 4.43 9.76 -7.43
N THR A 126 3.36 9.62 -8.20
CA THR A 126 2.10 10.33 -8.03
C THR A 126 1.03 9.36 -7.52
N ALA A 127 0.03 9.85 -6.79
CA ALA A 127 -1.03 8.99 -6.29
C ALA A 127 -2.36 9.71 -6.18
N SER A 128 -3.44 8.98 -6.47
CA SER A 128 -4.82 9.38 -6.27
C SER A 128 -5.63 8.30 -5.57
N SER A 129 -6.84 8.62 -5.13
CA SER A 129 -7.67 7.67 -4.39
C SER A 129 -9.15 7.88 -4.70
N VAL A 130 -9.81 6.78 -4.97
CA VAL A 130 -11.27 6.69 -5.10
C VAL A 130 -11.80 5.84 -3.95
N ARG A 131 -12.73 6.37 -3.16
CA ARG A 131 -13.47 5.57 -2.17
C ARG A 131 -14.71 4.99 -2.81
N VAL A 132 -14.98 3.72 -2.53
CA VAL A 132 -16.10 2.96 -3.09
C VAL A 132 -16.96 2.36 -1.96
N PRO A 133 -18.25 2.07 -2.21
CA PRO A 133 -19.17 1.47 -1.24
C PRO A 133 -18.86 -0.02 -0.95
N VAL A 134 -17.61 -0.34 -0.66
CA VAL A 134 -17.14 -1.69 -0.33
C VAL A 134 -16.58 -1.68 1.09
N PRO A 135 -17.04 -2.56 1.99
CA PRO A 135 -16.66 -2.49 3.40
C PRO A 135 -15.25 -2.99 3.69
N ASN A 136 -14.68 -3.84 2.84
CA ASN A 136 -13.38 -4.44 3.07
C ASN A 136 -12.69 -4.80 1.75
N VAL A 137 -11.35 -4.89 1.80
CA VAL A 137 -10.42 -5.08 0.68
C VAL A 137 -10.43 -3.92 -0.31
N SER A 138 -9.26 -3.40 -0.60
CA SER A 138 -9.04 -2.29 -1.55
C SER A 138 -8.17 -2.76 -2.68
N VAL A 139 -8.27 -2.13 -3.85
CA VAL A 139 -7.37 -2.38 -4.98
C VAL A 139 -6.42 -1.20 -5.15
N ALA A 140 -5.14 -1.49 -5.37
CA ALA A 140 -4.15 -0.53 -5.81
C ALA A 140 -3.79 -0.83 -7.27
N ILE A 141 -3.99 0.14 -8.15
CA ILE A 141 -3.53 0.07 -9.53
C ILE A 141 -2.19 0.80 -9.59
N MET A 142 -1.13 0.07 -9.91
CA MET A 142 0.22 0.64 -10.02
C MET A 142 0.62 0.67 -11.49
N ILE A 143 0.72 1.87 -12.05
CA ILE A 143 1.22 2.11 -13.41
C ILE A 143 2.68 2.53 -13.26
N LEU A 144 3.60 1.69 -13.76
CA LEU A 144 5.03 1.84 -13.60
C LEU A 144 5.70 2.01 -14.96
N ASP A 145 6.45 3.10 -15.12
CA ASP A 145 7.38 3.29 -16.24
C ASP A 145 8.76 2.76 -15.83
N LEU A 146 9.31 1.83 -16.60
CA LEU A 146 10.51 1.06 -16.30
C LEU A 146 11.70 1.51 -17.16
N ASP A 147 12.91 1.43 -16.59
CA ASP A 147 14.16 1.61 -17.35
C ASP A 147 14.54 0.34 -18.11
N GLN A 148 14.31 -0.82 -17.51
CA GLN A 148 14.56 -2.11 -18.11
C GLN A 148 13.23 -2.68 -18.62
N SER A 149 13.17 -3.00 -19.90
CA SER A 149 11.97 -3.58 -20.51
C SER A 149 11.76 -5.03 -20.04
N THR A 150 10.51 -5.46 -20.08
CA THR A 150 10.07 -6.81 -19.74
C THR A 150 8.88 -7.19 -20.60
N ASN A 151 8.43 -8.42 -20.50
CA ASN A 151 7.16 -8.89 -21.06
C ASN A 151 6.29 -9.52 -19.96
N LEU A 152 5.05 -9.82 -20.28
CA LEU A 152 4.09 -10.32 -19.29
C LEU A 152 4.53 -11.64 -18.65
N GLU A 153 5.10 -12.54 -19.44
CA GLU A 153 5.56 -13.85 -18.95
C GLU A 153 6.74 -13.70 -17.98
N GLU A 154 7.76 -12.95 -18.37
CA GLU A 154 8.93 -12.69 -17.53
C GLU A 154 8.54 -11.96 -16.22
N LEU A 155 7.64 -10.98 -16.31
CA LEU A 155 7.17 -10.25 -15.15
C LEU A 155 6.43 -11.17 -14.18
N ASN A 156 5.48 -11.98 -14.67
CA ASN A 156 4.73 -12.91 -13.82
C ASN A 156 5.64 -13.98 -13.22
N ASN A 157 6.60 -14.53 -13.96
CA ASN A 157 7.59 -15.49 -13.45
C ASN A 157 8.47 -14.86 -12.37
N TYR A 158 8.88 -13.61 -12.54
CA TYR A 158 9.63 -12.89 -11.53
C TYR A 158 8.81 -12.69 -10.24
N LEU A 159 7.56 -12.22 -10.36
CA LEU A 159 6.66 -12.01 -9.24
C LEU A 159 6.32 -13.33 -8.51
N GLU A 160 6.20 -14.44 -9.25
CA GLU A 160 6.01 -15.78 -8.67
C GLU A 160 7.22 -16.19 -7.82
N ASN A 161 8.43 -15.98 -8.31
CA ASN A 161 9.65 -16.25 -7.54
C ASN A 161 9.71 -15.40 -6.26
N ILE A 162 9.33 -14.12 -6.32
CA ILE A 162 9.26 -13.24 -5.16
C ILE A 162 8.24 -13.76 -4.13
N SER A 163 7.07 -14.18 -4.59
CA SER A 163 5.98 -14.63 -3.73
C SER A 163 6.22 -15.99 -3.07
N THR A 164 7.13 -16.80 -3.61
CA THR A 164 7.42 -18.16 -3.11
C THR A 164 8.74 -18.27 -2.38
N LEU A 165 9.80 -17.66 -2.89
CA LEU A 165 11.18 -17.83 -2.44
C LEU A 165 11.87 -16.54 -2.01
N GLY A 166 11.31 -15.36 -2.38
CA GLY A 166 11.91 -14.06 -2.07
C GLY A 166 11.80 -13.68 -0.60
N ASP A 167 12.61 -12.73 -0.15
CA ASP A 167 12.61 -12.22 1.22
C ASP A 167 11.25 -11.60 1.62
N LEU A 168 10.46 -11.17 0.63
CA LEU A 168 9.14 -10.59 0.82
C LEU A 168 7.98 -11.57 0.57
N HIS A 169 8.24 -12.89 0.56
CA HIS A 169 7.21 -13.92 0.33
C HIS A 169 6.07 -13.89 1.37
N LYS A 170 6.30 -13.35 2.56
CA LYS A 170 5.25 -13.18 3.58
C LYS A 170 4.42 -11.91 3.40
N GLN A 171 4.87 -10.98 2.57
CA GLN A 171 4.21 -9.72 2.26
C GLN A 171 3.51 -9.75 0.91
N ILE A 172 4.07 -10.45 -0.08
CA ILE A 172 3.58 -10.48 -1.46
C ILE A 172 3.09 -11.89 -1.80
N GLU A 173 1.86 -11.98 -2.29
CA GLU A 173 1.26 -13.16 -2.91
C GLU A 173 1.01 -12.87 -4.40
N LEU A 174 1.27 -13.85 -5.27
CA LEU A 174 0.83 -13.81 -6.67
C LEU A 174 -0.43 -14.67 -6.83
N TYR A 175 -1.57 -14.04 -7.08
CA TYR A 175 -2.82 -14.73 -7.36
C TYR A 175 -2.87 -15.16 -8.83
N LYS A 176 -3.16 -16.44 -9.07
CA LYS A 176 -3.05 -17.09 -10.40
C LYS A 176 -4.35 -17.70 -10.90
N PHE A 177 -5.48 -17.11 -10.56
CA PHE A 177 -6.79 -17.56 -11.03
C PHE A 177 -7.54 -16.41 -11.71
N PRO A 178 -8.37 -16.69 -12.74
CA PRO A 178 -8.98 -15.62 -13.55
C PRO A 178 -10.22 -14.97 -12.93
N ASP A 179 -10.74 -15.49 -11.83
CA ASP A 179 -12.08 -15.20 -11.30
C ASP A 179 -12.07 -14.53 -9.91
N GLY A 180 -10.89 -14.07 -9.45
CA GLY A 180 -10.74 -13.44 -8.14
C GLY A 180 -11.44 -12.08 -8.05
N VAL A 181 -12.16 -11.87 -6.95
CA VAL A 181 -12.76 -10.58 -6.61
C VAL A 181 -12.39 -10.18 -5.18
N SER A 182 -12.52 -8.89 -4.86
CA SER A 182 -12.05 -8.33 -3.59
C SER A 182 -12.52 -9.11 -2.35
N LYS A 183 -13.74 -9.67 -2.37
CA LYS A 183 -14.31 -10.41 -1.24
C LYS A 183 -13.56 -11.71 -0.94
N ASP A 184 -12.95 -12.34 -1.95
CA ASP A 184 -12.23 -13.60 -1.81
C ASP A 184 -10.95 -13.46 -0.98
N PHE A 185 -10.41 -12.25 -0.92
CA PHE A 185 -9.18 -11.96 -0.19
C PHE A 185 -9.40 -11.52 1.27
N ILE A 186 -10.64 -11.51 1.75
CA ILE A 186 -10.93 -11.20 3.17
C ILE A 186 -10.30 -12.26 4.07
N GLY A 187 -9.43 -11.82 4.99
CA GLY A 187 -8.71 -12.71 5.92
C GLY A 187 -7.37 -13.23 5.38
N ASN A 188 -7.00 -12.91 4.15
CA ASN A 188 -5.67 -13.19 3.64
C ASN A 188 -4.62 -12.43 4.48
N LYS A 189 -3.48 -13.08 4.77
CA LYS A 189 -2.44 -12.55 5.66
C LYS A 189 -1.37 -11.74 4.94
N HIS A 190 -1.30 -11.80 3.61
CA HIS A 190 -0.37 -11.00 2.83
C HIS A 190 -0.81 -9.53 2.78
N THR A 191 0.14 -8.63 2.74
CA THR A 191 -0.13 -7.19 2.64
C THR A 191 -0.39 -6.74 1.21
N SER A 192 0.10 -7.53 0.24
CA SER A 192 -0.10 -7.34 -1.20
C SER A 192 -0.48 -8.68 -1.85
N ILE A 193 -1.53 -8.66 -2.63
CA ILE A 193 -1.91 -9.78 -3.49
C ILE A 193 -1.95 -9.25 -4.91
N ILE A 194 -1.03 -9.71 -5.76
CA ILE A 194 -0.92 -9.25 -7.14
C ILE A 194 -1.72 -10.20 -8.02
N ASP A 195 -2.64 -9.65 -8.80
CA ASP A 195 -3.43 -10.41 -9.77
C ASP A 195 -2.63 -10.60 -11.07
N SER A 196 -2.15 -11.81 -11.32
CA SER A 196 -1.36 -12.12 -12.50
C SER A 196 -2.16 -12.05 -13.83
N TYR A 197 -3.47 -12.27 -13.76
CA TYR A 197 -4.35 -12.18 -14.93
C TYR A 197 -4.73 -10.75 -15.29
N ALA A 198 -4.83 -9.87 -14.31
CA ALA A 198 -5.06 -8.45 -14.53
C ALA A 198 -3.78 -7.69 -14.91
N THR A 199 -2.59 -8.24 -14.60
CA THR A 199 -1.29 -7.64 -14.91
C THR A 199 -1.13 -7.42 -16.41
N GLN A 200 -0.62 -6.25 -16.79
CA GLN A 200 -0.43 -5.84 -18.19
C GLN A 200 0.97 -5.28 -18.40
N VAL A 201 1.52 -5.49 -19.61
CA VAL A 201 2.78 -4.91 -20.04
C VAL A 201 2.58 -4.29 -21.43
N SER A 202 3.13 -3.10 -21.66
CA SER A 202 3.10 -2.44 -22.98
C SER A 202 3.89 -3.23 -24.02
N LEU A 203 3.57 -3.02 -25.31
CA LEU A 203 4.22 -3.75 -26.40
C LEU A 203 5.74 -3.55 -26.45
N ASP A 204 6.23 -2.39 -26.03
CA ASP A 204 7.67 -2.08 -25.94
C ASP A 204 8.32 -2.56 -24.64
N GLY A 205 7.52 -3.12 -23.71
CA GLY A 205 7.97 -3.64 -22.43
C GLY A 205 8.35 -2.60 -21.40
N THR A 206 8.19 -1.30 -21.69
CA THR A 206 8.67 -0.21 -20.82
C THR A 206 7.65 0.28 -19.80
N ARG A 207 6.42 -0.20 -19.89
CA ARG A 207 5.34 0.14 -18.93
C ARG A 207 4.60 -1.10 -18.51
N CYS A 208 4.35 -1.23 -17.22
CA CYS A 208 3.47 -2.27 -16.69
C CYS A 208 2.37 -1.69 -15.78
N HIS A 209 1.25 -2.41 -15.74
CA HIS A 209 0.15 -2.16 -14.81
C HIS A 209 0.00 -3.38 -13.92
N LEU A 210 0.10 -3.16 -12.61
CA LEU A 210 -0.12 -4.18 -11.58
C LEU A 210 -1.38 -3.85 -10.80
N TYR A 211 -2.13 -4.89 -10.45
CA TYR A 211 -3.36 -4.77 -9.69
C TYR A 211 -3.29 -5.58 -8.41
#